data_7a27d2667953f9e31da7fb5ff25e98d8
#
_entry.id   7a27d2667953f9e31da7fb5ff25e98d8
#
_cell.length_a   1.000
_cell.length_b   1.000
_cell.length_c   1.000
_cell.angle_alpha   90.00
_cell.angle_beta   90.00
_cell.angle_gamma   90.00
#
_symmetry.space_group_name_H-M   'P 1'
#
loop_
_entity.id
_entity.type
_entity.pdbx_description
1 polymer ?
#
loop_
_entity_poly.entity_id
_entity_poly.type
_entity_poly.pdbx_seq_one_letter_code
_entity_poly.pdbx_strand_id
1 'polypeptide(L)'
;SGLEPLFAVAFMRNQAGVMMPDVNEDFVEIAKREGWYSDALMEKIAKEGHINFSEVPKKWQRVFVTANAIPAEWHVRMQAAFQEHCDSAISKTTNFAHTATVEDVRAIYELAYDMKCKGVTVYRDGSRDAQVLSTGATEKAKAERDKPSPAVAVAGDNRREIGELMGTLAEKDAEIDRLKKSVYEME
;
A
#
# COMPACT_ATOMS: atom_id res chain seq x y z
N SER A 1 -11.50 -6.32 -9.28
CA SER A 1 -12.83 -6.56 -8.72
C SER A 1 -13.63 -5.26 -8.67
N GLY A 2 -14.95 -5.34 -8.75
CA GLY A 2 -15.86 -4.17 -8.69
C GLY A 2 -15.95 -3.49 -7.31
N LEU A 3 -15.19 -3.96 -6.33
CA LEU A 3 -15.17 -3.41 -4.96
C LEU A 3 -14.01 -2.43 -4.72
N GLU A 4 -13.08 -2.33 -5.66
CA GLU A 4 -11.93 -1.46 -5.49
C GLU A 4 -12.32 0.01 -5.74
N PRO A 5 -11.92 0.93 -4.86
CA PRO A 5 -12.07 2.35 -5.13
C PRO A 5 -11.12 2.79 -6.24
N LEU A 6 -11.37 3.98 -6.77
CA LEU A 6 -10.49 4.60 -7.76
C LEU A 6 -9.07 4.75 -7.20
N PHE A 7 -8.07 4.21 -7.89
CA PHE A 7 -6.68 4.29 -7.43
C PHE A 7 -6.16 5.73 -7.44
N ALA A 8 -6.35 6.43 -8.57
CA ALA A 8 -6.01 7.84 -8.73
C ALA A 8 -6.95 8.49 -9.74
N VAL A 9 -7.22 9.77 -9.57
CA VAL A 9 -8.00 10.58 -10.55
C VAL A 9 -7.16 10.91 -11.77
N ALA A 10 -5.86 11.12 -11.57
CA ALA A 10 -4.90 11.31 -12.65
C ALA A 10 -3.59 10.59 -12.30
N PHE A 11 -2.93 10.07 -13.31
CA PHE A 11 -1.61 9.44 -13.18
C PHE A 11 -0.76 9.78 -14.41
N MET A 12 0.55 9.66 -14.26
CA MET A 12 1.46 9.86 -15.37
C MET A 12 1.67 8.53 -16.09
N ARG A 13 1.35 8.52 -17.39
CA ARG A 13 1.59 7.36 -18.26
C ARG A 13 2.85 7.63 -19.10
N ASN A 14 3.78 6.70 -19.09
CA ASN A 14 4.91 6.74 -20.01
C ASN A 14 4.49 6.12 -21.35
N GLN A 15 4.39 6.92 -22.39
CA GLN A 15 4.09 6.47 -23.73
C GLN A 15 5.24 6.83 -24.68
N ALA A 16 5.99 5.81 -25.09
CA ALA A 16 7.14 5.97 -25.99
C ALA A 16 8.21 6.98 -25.48
N GLY A 17 8.45 7.01 -24.17
CA GLY A 17 9.42 7.93 -23.54
C GLY A 17 8.87 9.31 -23.20
N VAL A 18 7.62 9.60 -23.52
CA VAL A 18 6.95 10.85 -23.16
C VAL A 18 5.99 10.59 -22.00
N MET A 19 6.14 11.36 -20.93
CA MET A 19 5.22 11.33 -19.78
C MET A 19 4.00 12.18 -20.08
N MET A 20 2.83 11.55 -20.20
CA MET A 20 1.56 12.22 -20.43
C MET A 20 0.61 12.01 -19.25
N PRO A 21 -0.11 13.06 -18.82
CA PRO A 21 -1.14 12.89 -17.81
C PRO A 21 -2.33 12.12 -18.39
N ASP A 22 -2.72 11.04 -17.75
CA ASP A 22 -3.95 10.30 -18.01
C ASP A 22 -4.93 10.62 -16.88
N VAL A 23 -6.06 11.24 -17.21
CA VAL A 23 -7.03 11.74 -16.24
C VAL A 23 -8.36 11.02 -16.44
N ASN A 24 -9.04 10.70 -15.36
CA ASN A 24 -10.34 10.08 -15.38
C ASN A 24 -11.32 10.88 -16.23
N GLU A 25 -11.93 10.24 -17.22
CA GLU A 25 -12.80 10.89 -18.21
C GLU A 25 -14.01 11.57 -17.58
N ASP A 26 -14.68 10.91 -16.62
CA ASP A 26 -15.83 11.49 -15.91
C ASP A 26 -15.43 12.74 -15.12
N PHE A 27 -14.23 12.75 -14.51
CA PHE A 27 -13.72 13.93 -13.82
C PHE A 27 -13.49 15.09 -14.78
N VAL A 28 -12.89 14.82 -15.93
CA VAL A 28 -12.65 15.82 -16.98
C VAL A 28 -13.97 16.38 -17.54
N GLU A 29 -14.93 15.49 -17.83
CA GLU A 29 -16.24 15.90 -18.34
C GLU A 29 -16.97 16.81 -17.34
N ILE A 30 -16.99 16.44 -16.07
CA ILE A 30 -17.59 17.25 -15.01
C ILE A 30 -16.88 18.60 -14.87
N ALA A 31 -15.54 18.60 -14.89
CA ALA A 31 -14.76 19.82 -14.79
C ALA A 31 -15.06 20.81 -15.93
N LYS A 32 -15.16 20.29 -17.16
CA LYS A 32 -15.53 21.08 -18.35
C LYS A 32 -16.96 21.60 -18.26
N ARG A 33 -17.90 20.75 -17.89
CA ARG A 33 -19.32 21.10 -17.77
C ARG A 33 -19.57 22.18 -16.72
N GLU A 34 -18.83 22.12 -15.60
CA GLU A 34 -18.97 23.10 -14.50
C GLU A 34 -18.00 24.28 -14.58
N GLY A 35 -17.15 24.35 -15.61
CA GLY A 35 -16.33 25.52 -15.92
C GLY A 35 -15.09 25.71 -15.08
N TRP A 36 -14.60 24.68 -14.35
CA TRP A 36 -13.37 24.74 -13.56
C TRP A 36 -12.22 23.91 -14.14
N TYR A 37 -12.37 23.38 -15.35
CA TYR A 37 -11.31 22.67 -16.07
C TYR A 37 -10.16 23.60 -16.48
N SER A 38 -8.92 23.15 -16.27
CA SER A 38 -7.74 23.69 -16.95
C SER A 38 -6.66 22.62 -17.07
N ASP A 39 -5.85 22.68 -18.12
CA ASP A 39 -4.74 21.75 -18.32
C ASP A 39 -3.72 21.82 -17.17
N ALA A 40 -3.46 23.05 -16.67
CA ALA A 40 -2.60 23.27 -15.53
C ALA A 40 -3.10 22.58 -14.25
N LEU A 41 -4.42 22.55 -14.00
CA LEU A 41 -5.02 21.83 -12.88
C LEU A 41 -4.88 20.32 -13.08
N MET A 42 -5.10 19.80 -14.27
CA MET A 42 -4.96 18.35 -14.56
C MET A 42 -3.51 17.88 -14.37
N GLU A 43 -2.54 18.66 -14.84
CA GLU A 43 -1.12 18.39 -14.58
C GLU A 43 -0.78 18.44 -13.09
N LYS A 44 -1.32 19.41 -12.37
CA LYS A 44 -1.12 19.55 -10.91
C LYS A 44 -1.65 18.34 -10.16
N ILE A 45 -2.87 17.88 -10.51
CA ILE A 45 -3.48 16.67 -9.93
C ILE A 45 -2.61 15.43 -10.23
N ALA A 46 -2.13 15.27 -11.47
CA ALA A 46 -1.28 14.14 -11.84
C ALA A 46 0.08 14.14 -11.11
N LYS A 47 0.66 15.33 -10.88
CA LYS A 47 1.93 15.49 -10.16
C LYS A 47 1.80 15.30 -8.66
N GLU A 48 0.73 15.78 -8.05
CA GLU A 48 0.55 15.71 -6.60
C GLU A 48 -0.20 14.44 -6.15
N GLY A 49 -0.91 13.76 -7.07
CA GLY A 49 -1.62 12.51 -6.79
C GLY A 49 -2.90 12.66 -5.97
N HIS A 50 -3.39 13.88 -5.79
CA HIS A 50 -4.64 14.17 -5.08
C HIS A 50 -5.42 15.32 -5.73
N ILE A 51 -6.68 15.50 -5.36
CA ILE A 51 -7.57 16.51 -5.91
C ILE A 51 -7.96 17.62 -4.91
N ASN A 52 -7.31 17.67 -3.75
CA ASN A 52 -7.65 18.60 -2.65
C ASN A 52 -7.12 20.02 -2.93
N PHE A 53 -7.44 20.58 -4.08
CA PHE A 53 -7.09 21.94 -4.47
C PHE A 53 -8.29 22.88 -4.37
N SER A 54 -8.03 24.18 -4.18
CA SER A 54 -9.07 25.21 -4.08
C SER A 54 -9.90 25.33 -5.36
N GLU A 55 -9.30 25.01 -6.50
CA GLU A 55 -9.90 25.05 -7.83
C GLU A 55 -10.96 23.94 -8.03
N VAL A 56 -10.84 22.83 -7.29
CA VAL A 56 -11.81 21.72 -7.34
C VAL A 56 -12.91 21.94 -6.32
N PRO A 57 -14.19 22.03 -6.73
CA PRO A 57 -15.30 22.22 -5.79
C PRO A 57 -15.38 21.11 -4.73
N LYS A 58 -15.64 21.47 -3.48
CA LYS A 58 -15.68 20.55 -2.33
C LYS A 58 -16.61 19.35 -2.53
N LYS A 59 -17.74 19.54 -3.26
CA LYS A 59 -18.66 18.45 -3.58
C LYS A 59 -17.95 17.34 -4.39
N TRP A 60 -17.08 17.71 -5.34
CA TRP A 60 -16.37 16.75 -6.18
C TRP A 60 -15.16 16.14 -5.48
N GLN A 61 -14.50 16.86 -4.56
CA GLN A 61 -13.48 16.29 -3.70
C GLN A 61 -14.01 15.12 -2.83
N ARG A 62 -15.31 15.14 -2.51
CA ARG A 62 -15.97 14.05 -1.76
C ARG A 62 -16.41 12.87 -2.64
N VAL A 63 -16.62 13.10 -3.92
CA VAL A 63 -17.04 12.04 -4.87
C VAL A 63 -15.84 11.28 -5.41
N PHE A 64 -14.80 12.00 -5.84
CA PHE A 64 -13.59 11.42 -6.42
C PHE A 64 -12.53 11.09 -5.36
N VAL A 65 -12.94 10.40 -4.29
CA VAL A 65 -12.02 9.93 -3.25
C VAL A 65 -11.22 8.75 -3.79
N THR A 66 -9.90 8.81 -3.64
CA THR A 66 -8.99 7.76 -4.12
C THR A 66 -8.69 6.71 -3.04
N ALA A 67 -8.21 5.54 -3.45
CA ALA A 67 -7.90 4.43 -2.56
C ALA A 67 -6.98 4.83 -1.39
N ASN A 68 -5.97 5.66 -1.65
CA ASN A 68 -5.02 6.11 -0.63
C ASN A 68 -5.59 7.18 0.33
N ALA A 69 -6.71 7.81 -0.04
CA ALA A 69 -7.39 8.79 0.79
C ALA A 69 -8.48 8.17 1.68
N ILE A 70 -8.83 6.91 1.43
CA ILE A 70 -9.80 6.15 2.23
C ILE A 70 -9.05 5.49 3.40
N PRO A 71 -9.49 5.69 4.66
CA PRO A 71 -8.91 4.99 5.79
C PRO A 71 -8.96 3.46 5.61
N ALA A 72 -7.87 2.78 5.99
CA ALA A 72 -7.69 1.33 5.78
C ALA A 72 -8.83 0.48 6.35
N GLU A 73 -9.39 0.90 7.47
CA GLU A 73 -10.55 0.28 8.12
C GLU A 73 -11.76 0.17 7.16
N TRP A 74 -12.04 1.20 6.35
CA TRP A 74 -13.18 1.19 5.43
C TRP A 74 -12.99 0.25 4.24
N HIS A 75 -11.76 -0.02 3.85
CA HIS A 75 -11.47 -1.07 2.87
C HIS A 75 -11.88 -2.45 3.39
N VAL A 76 -11.56 -2.74 4.66
CA VAL A 76 -11.94 -4.02 5.31
C VAL A 76 -13.45 -4.09 5.53
N ARG A 77 -14.08 -3.02 6.02
CA ARG A 77 -15.53 -2.98 6.22
C ARG A 77 -16.31 -3.22 4.92
N MET A 78 -15.88 -2.62 3.81
CA MET A 78 -16.46 -2.86 2.49
C MET A 78 -16.32 -4.34 2.09
N GLN A 79 -15.13 -4.92 2.27
CA GLN A 79 -14.87 -6.32 1.98
C GLN A 79 -15.75 -7.24 2.83
N ALA A 80 -15.87 -6.97 4.12
CA ALA A 80 -16.67 -7.76 5.05
C ALA A 80 -18.16 -7.73 4.70
N ALA A 81 -18.69 -6.58 4.32
CA ALA A 81 -20.09 -6.45 3.90
C ALA A 81 -20.46 -7.36 2.72
N PHE A 82 -19.52 -7.54 1.77
CA PHE A 82 -19.73 -8.50 0.68
C PHE A 82 -19.43 -9.94 1.09
N GLN A 83 -18.48 -10.15 2.03
CA GLN A 83 -18.12 -11.49 2.49
C GLN A 83 -19.28 -12.19 3.19
N GLU A 84 -20.19 -11.48 3.84
CA GLU A 84 -21.39 -12.05 4.47
C GLU A 84 -22.31 -12.76 3.45
N HIS A 85 -22.23 -12.40 2.19
CA HIS A 85 -23.06 -12.90 1.11
C HIS A 85 -22.29 -13.72 0.08
N CYS A 86 -21.05 -14.11 0.37
CA CYS A 86 -20.20 -14.83 -0.57
C CYS A 86 -19.44 -15.98 0.13
N ASP A 87 -19.59 -17.18 -0.41
CA ASP A 87 -18.92 -18.38 0.11
C ASP A 87 -17.41 -18.37 -0.16
N SER A 88 -17.00 -17.82 -1.30
CA SER A 88 -15.59 -17.67 -1.65
C SER A 88 -14.96 -16.47 -0.95
N ALA A 89 -13.63 -16.46 -0.84
CA ALA A 89 -12.90 -15.30 -0.37
C ALA A 89 -13.08 -14.10 -1.32
N ILE A 90 -13.27 -12.93 -0.74
CA ILE A 90 -13.32 -11.67 -1.50
C ILE A 90 -11.89 -11.16 -1.71
N SER A 91 -11.52 -10.95 -2.97
CA SER A 91 -10.26 -10.32 -3.33
C SER A 91 -10.40 -8.81 -3.33
N LYS A 92 -9.92 -8.17 -2.28
CA LYS A 92 -9.88 -6.71 -2.17
C LYS A 92 -8.57 -6.26 -1.52
N THR A 93 -7.96 -5.21 -2.10
CA THR A 93 -6.77 -4.60 -1.55
C THR A 93 -7.13 -3.53 -0.52
N THR A 94 -6.47 -3.58 0.63
CA THR A 94 -6.42 -2.48 1.58
C THR A 94 -5.17 -1.66 1.28
N ASN A 95 -5.37 -0.44 0.80
CA ASN A 95 -4.28 0.46 0.43
C ASN A 95 -3.84 1.27 1.63
N PHE A 96 -2.52 1.35 1.84
CA PHE A 96 -1.89 2.14 2.88
C PHE A 96 -1.01 3.22 2.26
N ALA A 97 -1.03 4.39 2.89
CA ALA A 97 -0.05 5.43 2.60
C ALA A 97 1.37 4.96 2.94
N HIS A 98 2.38 5.58 2.34
CA HIS A 98 3.80 5.29 2.61
C HIS A 98 4.17 5.40 4.10
N THR A 99 3.48 6.25 4.85
CA THR A 99 3.72 6.49 6.28
C THR A 99 3.15 5.42 7.22
N ALA A 100 2.39 4.46 6.68
CA ALA A 100 1.78 3.41 7.49
C ALA A 100 2.84 2.54 8.18
N THR A 101 2.57 2.21 9.43
CA THR A 101 3.43 1.43 10.32
C THR A 101 3.08 -0.07 10.30
N VAL A 102 3.90 -0.88 10.95
CA VAL A 102 3.62 -2.31 11.16
C VAL A 102 2.37 -2.50 12.02
N GLU A 103 2.17 -1.63 13.00
CA GLU A 103 1.02 -1.63 13.89
C GLU A 103 -0.28 -1.34 13.13
N ASP A 104 -0.27 -0.42 12.17
CA ASP A 104 -1.42 -0.15 11.31
C ASP A 104 -1.80 -1.40 10.49
N VAL A 105 -0.80 -2.08 9.94
CA VAL A 105 -1.02 -3.32 9.18
C VAL A 105 -1.56 -4.43 10.09
N ARG A 106 -0.99 -4.59 11.29
CA ARG A 106 -1.48 -5.56 12.28
C ARG A 106 -2.96 -5.32 12.62
N ALA A 107 -3.32 -4.08 12.93
CA ALA A 107 -4.68 -3.70 13.27
C ALA A 107 -5.68 -4.07 12.14
N ILE A 108 -5.26 -3.95 10.88
CA ILE A 108 -6.11 -4.32 9.74
C ILE A 108 -6.25 -5.84 9.60
N TYR A 109 -5.21 -6.63 9.86
CA TYR A 109 -5.34 -8.09 9.87
C TYR A 109 -6.25 -8.57 11.01
N GLU A 110 -6.13 -7.99 12.21
CA GLU A 110 -7.00 -8.27 13.35
C GLU A 110 -8.45 -7.90 13.04
N LEU A 111 -8.69 -6.69 12.50
CA LEU A 111 -10.02 -6.25 12.09
C LEU A 111 -10.64 -7.17 11.02
N ALA A 112 -9.87 -7.58 10.02
CA ALA A 112 -10.34 -8.48 8.98
C ALA A 112 -10.74 -9.86 9.55
N TYR A 113 -10.00 -10.37 10.52
CA TYR A 113 -10.32 -11.60 11.23
C TYR A 113 -11.61 -11.45 12.04
N ASP A 114 -11.74 -10.39 12.84
CA ASP A 114 -12.92 -10.10 13.66
C ASP A 114 -14.19 -9.95 12.80
N MET A 115 -14.04 -9.32 11.63
CA MET A 115 -15.11 -9.16 10.64
C MET A 115 -15.33 -10.39 9.75
N LYS A 116 -14.69 -11.53 10.05
CA LYS A 116 -14.85 -12.82 9.35
C LYS A 116 -14.53 -12.77 7.86
N CYS A 117 -13.62 -11.89 7.46
CA CYS A 117 -13.08 -11.93 6.10
C CYS A 117 -12.25 -13.21 5.90
N LYS A 118 -12.45 -13.91 4.78
CA LYS A 118 -11.74 -15.16 4.46
C LYS A 118 -10.33 -14.95 3.90
N GLY A 119 -9.95 -13.72 3.63
CA GLY A 119 -8.64 -13.31 3.17
C GLY A 119 -8.46 -11.81 3.29
N VAL A 120 -7.22 -11.34 3.28
CA VAL A 120 -6.89 -9.92 3.30
C VAL A 120 -5.68 -9.68 2.43
N THR A 121 -5.69 -8.62 1.65
CA THR A 121 -4.54 -8.18 0.87
C THR A 121 -4.21 -6.75 1.27
N VAL A 122 -2.97 -6.50 1.61
CA VAL A 122 -2.49 -5.15 1.93
C VAL A 122 -1.48 -4.68 0.91
N TYR A 123 -1.53 -3.41 0.57
CA TYR A 123 -0.55 -2.76 -0.27
C TYR A 123 -0.18 -1.40 0.33
N ARG A 124 1.09 -1.24 0.68
CA ARG A 124 1.62 0.05 1.15
C ARG A 124 2.33 0.76 0.00
N ASP A 125 1.99 2.01 -0.23
CA ASP A 125 2.61 2.84 -1.27
C ASP A 125 4.14 2.85 -1.11
N GLY A 126 4.86 2.69 -2.22
CA GLY A 126 6.31 2.65 -2.23
C GLY A 126 6.95 1.35 -1.69
N SER A 127 6.18 0.29 -1.42
CA SER A 127 6.73 -0.98 -0.92
C SER A 127 7.40 -1.85 -2.00
N ARG A 128 7.21 -1.53 -3.28
CA ARG A 128 7.83 -2.24 -4.42
C ARG A 128 8.63 -1.27 -5.28
N ASP A 129 9.77 -1.74 -5.79
CA ASP A 129 10.65 -0.95 -6.67
C ASP A 129 10.03 -0.67 -8.04
N ALA A 130 9.24 -1.60 -8.57
CA ALA A 130 8.48 -1.42 -9.81
C ALA A 130 6.98 -1.37 -9.49
N GLN A 131 6.41 -0.18 -9.48
CA GLN A 131 4.97 0.01 -9.40
C GLN A 131 4.37 0.11 -10.81
N VAL A 132 3.31 -0.64 -11.08
CA VAL A 132 2.61 -0.63 -12.37
C VAL A 132 1.87 0.69 -12.57
N LEU A 133 1.36 1.27 -11.47
CA LEU A 133 0.69 2.57 -11.44
C LEU A 133 1.43 3.45 -10.45
N SER A 134 1.96 4.57 -10.90
CA SER A 134 2.58 5.58 -10.05
C SER A 134 1.86 6.91 -10.21
N THR A 135 1.67 7.61 -9.10
CA THR A 135 1.31 9.02 -9.08
C THR A 135 2.58 9.84 -8.94
N GLY A 136 2.54 11.13 -9.28
CA GLY A 136 3.70 12.00 -9.05
C GLY A 136 4.10 12.06 -7.56
N ALA A 137 3.17 11.86 -6.64
CA ALA A 137 3.47 11.73 -5.21
C ALA A 137 4.30 10.47 -4.91
N THR A 138 4.00 9.35 -5.55
CA THR A 138 4.77 8.10 -5.44
C THR A 138 6.20 8.27 -5.96
N GLU A 139 6.38 8.96 -7.09
CA GLU A 139 7.71 9.24 -7.64
C GLU A 139 8.53 10.17 -6.72
N LYS A 140 7.90 11.18 -6.11
CA LYS A 140 8.55 12.03 -5.11
C LYS A 140 9.00 11.24 -3.87
N ALA A 141 8.13 10.39 -3.33
CA ALA A 141 8.45 9.54 -2.18
C ALA A 141 9.59 8.56 -2.49
N LYS A 142 9.62 8.01 -3.71
CA LYS A 142 10.72 7.17 -4.18
C LYS A 142 12.04 7.95 -4.29
N ALA A 143 12.00 9.13 -4.87
CA ALA A 143 13.17 9.99 -5.00
C ALA A 143 13.72 10.47 -3.64
N GLU A 144 12.88 10.63 -2.63
CA GLU A 144 13.31 10.92 -1.25
C GLU A 144 13.93 9.71 -0.56
N ARG A 145 13.39 8.52 -0.78
CA ARG A 145 13.95 7.26 -0.26
C ARG A 145 15.33 6.96 -0.86
N ASP A 146 15.50 7.21 -2.15
CA ASP A 146 16.74 6.94 -2.88
C ASP A 146 17.83 8.01 -2.64
N LYS A 147 17.51 9.12 -1.93
CA LYS A 147 18.54 10.01 -1.40
C LYS A 147 19.35 9.26 -0.35
N PRO A 148 20.70 9.30 -0.41
CA PRO A 148 21.51 8.70 0.62
C PRO A 148 21.14 9.35 1.96
N SER A 149 20.52 8.58 2.83
CA SER A 149 20.32 8.96 4.22
C SER A 149 21.68 9.28 4.80
N PRO A 150 21.87 10.38 5.58
CA PRO A 150 23.09 10.55 6.33
C PRO A 150 23.26 9.28 7.15
N ALA A 151 24.33 8.54 6.85
CA ALA A 151 24.61 7.24 7.41
C ALA A 151 24.48 7.32 8.94
N VAL A 152 23.41 6.78 9.47
CA VAL A 152 23.37 6.36 10.87
C VAL A 152 24.38 5.21 10.93
N ALA A 153 25.54 5.49 11.51
CA ALA A 153 26.59 4.52 11.77
C ALA A 153 26.14 3.52 12.84
N VAL A 154 25.23 2.59 12.48
CA VAL A 154 24.75 1.51 13.35
C VAL A 154 24.86 0.14 12.66
N ALA A 155 25.63 0.03 11.58
CA ALA A 155 25.69 -1.22 10.82
C ALA A 155 26.91 -2.12 11.17
N GLY A 156 27.73 -1.75 12.15
CA GLY A 156 28.92 -2.55 12.55
C GLY A 156 28.63 -3.63 13.59
N ASP A 157 27.70 -3.37 14.51
CA ASP A 157 27.50 -4.23 15.70
C ASP A 157 26.43 -5.30 15.48
N ASN A 158 25.36 -4.99 14.79
CA ASN A 158 24.24 -5.91 14.60
C ASN A 158 24.57 -7.15 13.74
N ARG A 159 25.53 -7.08 12.80
CA ARG A 159 25.93 -8.25 12.01
C ARG A 159 26.63 -9.31 12.83
N ARG A 160 27.42 -8.87 13.79
CA ARG A 160 28.13 -9.77 14.70
C ARG A 160 27.16 -10.43 15.67
N GLU A 161 26.28 -9.64 16.23
CA GLU A 161 25.23 -10.11 17.16
C GLU A 161 24.23 -11.08 16.48
N ILE A 162 23.79 -10.77 15.25
CA ILE A 162 22.96 -11.68 14.42
C ILE A 162 23.74 -12.97 14.11
N GLY A 163 25.04 -12.89 13.81
CA GLY A 163 25.87 -14.06 13.56
C GLY A 163 26.00 -14.95 14.80
N GLU A 164 26.18 -14.37 15.97
CA GLU A 164 26.24 -15.09 17.25
C GLU A 164 24.89 -15.73 17.61
N LEU A 165 23.77 -15.02 17.41
CA LEU A 165 22.42 -15.54 17.62
C LEU A 165 22.08 -16.69 16.65
N MET A 166 22.47 -16.60 15.40
CA MET A 166 22.29 -17.68 14.42
C MET A 166 23.15 -18.92 14.76
N GLY A 167 24.36 -18.72 15.27
CA GLY A 167 25.21 -19.80 15.78
C GLY A 167 24.55 -20.53 16.97
N THR A 168 24.04 -19.78 17.93
CA THR A 168 23.34 -20.31 19.10
C THR A 168 22.06 -21.07 18.72
N LEU A 169 21.32 -20.57 17.72
CA LEU A 169 20.13 -21.24 17.21
C LEU A 169 20.47 -22.60 16.59
N ALA A 170 21.51 -22.66 15.74
CA ALA A 170 21.95 -23.91 15.12
C ALA A 170 22.43 -24.96 16.14
N GLU A 171 23.08 -24.51 17.22
CA GLU A 171 23.48 -25.42 18.32
C GLU A 171 22.24 -25.98 19.06
N LYS A 172 21.23 -25.15 19.30
CA LYS A 172 19.99 -25.60 19.93
C LYS A 172 19.19 -26.54 19.05
N ASP A 173 19.14 -26.34 17.75
CA ASP A 173 18.49 -27.25 16.81
C ASP A 173 19.19 -28.61 16.79
N ALA A 174 20.53 -28.64 16.80
CA ALA A 174 21.30 -29.87 16.87
C ALA A 174 21.09 -30.63 18.21
N GLU A 175 20.94 -29.90 19.32
CA GLU A 175 20.63 -30.49 20.64
C GLU A 175 19.21 -31.07 20.65
N ILE A 176 18.23 -30.38 20.07
CA ILE A 176 16.85 -30.88 19.91
C ILE A 176 16.83 -32.18 19.10
N ASP A 177 17.57 -32.24 18.00
CA ASP A 177 17.63 -33.44 17.18
C ASP A 177 18.30 -34.64 17.90
N ARG A 178 19.32 -34.38 18.72
CA ARG A 178 19.92 -35.42 19.57
C ARG A 178 18.94 -35.95 20.62
N LEU A 179 18.20 -35.05 21.27
CA LEU A 179 17.20 -35.42 22.28
C LEU A 179 16.04 -36.20 21.63
N LYS A 180 15.56 -35.80 20.46
CA LYS A 180 14.54 -36.55 19.72
C LYS A 180 15.03 -37.97 19.41
N LYS A 181 16.27 -38.12 18.94
CA LYS A 181 16.85 -39.44 18.65
C LYS A 181 16.97 -40.32 19.90
N SER A 182 17.37 -39.73 21.02
CA SER A 182 17.47 -40.45 22.33
C SER A 182 16.11 -40.92 22.84
N VAL A 183 15.04 -40.11 22.62
CA VAL A 183 13.67 -40.51 23.00
C VAL A 183 13.19 -41.67 22.13
N TYR A 184 13.50 -41.65 20.84
CA TYR A 184 13.13 -42.75 19.90
C TYR A 184 13.87 -44.08 20.17
N GLU A 185 15.07 -44.03 20.80
CA GLU A 185 15.85 -45.21 21.15
C GLU A 185 15.44 -45.82 22.52
N MET A 186 14.54 -45.15 23.25
CA MET A 186 14.04 -45.58 24.58
C MET A 186 12.62 -46.19 24.54
N GLU A 187 11.95 -46.17 23.37
CA GLU A 187 10.71 -46.91 23.09
C GLU A 187 11.01 -48.23 22.40
#